data_b09a924dab6031582f078397a66e8b2e
#
_entry.id   b09a924dab6031582f078397a66e8b2e
#
_cell.length_a   1.000
_cell.length_b   1.000
_cell.length_c   1.000
_cell.angle_alpha   90.00
_cell.angle_beta   90.00
_cell.angle_gamma   90.00
#
_symmetry.space_group_name_H-M   'P 1'
#
loop_
_entity.id
_entity.type
_entity.pdbx_description
1 polymer ?
#
loop_
_entity_poly.entity_id
_entity_poly.type
_entity_poly.pdbx_seq_one_letter_code
_entity_poly.pdbx_strand_id
1 'polypeptide(L)'
;MDSAYIINANQTESAPACATTWLDRLLQRWRIRLALRELPEVTNLLDIGTHDGTMFRLSGASGIGIDPQLVDALELPGVTFVNGFFPADLPAMPGATFDAATALAVAEHVPEAELDTWATVLARLMTPNAVLVLTVPAPAVDVILHVLMRLHLVAGMEAHQHHGFRPHYLDTVFAAPLWRRRKHRRFQLGLNHLYVFERMAD
;
A
#
# COMPACT_ATOMS: atom_id res chain seq x y z
N MET A 1 -2.94 15.40 52.46
CA MET A 1 -4.28 15.11 51.88
C MET A 1 -4.06 14.78 50.44
N ASP A 2 -3.80 13.50 50.24
CA ASP A 2 -3.49 12.92 48.89
C ASP A 2 -4.79 12.65 48.18
N SER A 3 -4.93 13.19 46.99
CA SER A 3 -6.02 12.80 46.07
C SER A 3 -5.41 12.06 44.90
N ALA A 4 -5.40 10.74 45.00
CA ALA A 4 -4.96 9.83 43.98
C ALA A 4 -5.94 9.88 42.80
N TYR A 5 -5.45 10.27 41.63
CA TYR A 5 -6.15 10.12 40.35
C TYR A 5 -6.02 8.65 39.93
N ILE A 6 -7.10 7.91 40.10
CA ILE A 6 -7.24 6.56 39.54
C ILE A 6 -7.52 6.70 38.05
N ILE A 7 -6.51 6.42 37.22
CA ILE A 7 -6.70 6.25 35.77
C ILE A 7 -7.35 4.89 35.55
N ASN A 8 -8.62 4.89 35.17
CA ASN A 8 -9.35 3.71 34.76
C ASN A 8 -8.80 3.20 33.41
N ALA A 9 -7.93 2.18 33.48
CA ALA A 9 -7.53 1.39 32.36
C ALA A 9 -8.60 0.33 32.09
N ASN A 10 -9.59 0.65 31.26
CA ASN A 10 -10.44 -0.34 30.60
C ASN A 10 -11.43 0.38 29.67
N GLN A 11 -11.05 0.48 28.41
CA GLN A 11 -11.95 0.46 27.23
C GLN A 11 -11.06 0.41 25.98
N THR A 12 -10.43 -0.74 25.76
CA THR A 12 -10.10 -1.16 24.39
C THR A 12 -11.39 -1.74 23.81
N GLU A 13 -12.30 -0.90 23.37
CA GLU A 13 -13.32 -1.31 22.44
C GLU A 13 -12.60 -1.59 21.12
N SER A 14 -12.42 -2.87 20.83
CA SER A 14 -12.07 -3.35 19.50
C SER A 14 -13.17 -2.92 18.55
N ALA A 15 -12.89 -1.95 17.70
CA ALA A 15 -13.77 -1.59 16.60
C ALA A 15 -14.10 -2.88 15.82
N PRO A 16 -15.38 -3.12 15.47
CA PRO A 16 -15.75 -4.33 14.75
C PRO A 16 -14.99 -4.32 13.41
N ALA A 17 -14.27 -5.40 13.13
CA ALA A 17 -13.60 -5.60 11.86
C ALA A 17 -14.64 -5.42 10.75
N CYS A 18 -14.49 -4.37 9.95
CA CYS A 18 -15.40 -4.05 8.85
C CYS A 18 -15.39 -5.26 7.90
N ALA A 19 -16.50 -5.96 7.81
CA ALA A 19 -16.61 -7.15 6.98
C ALA A 19 -16.36 -6.76 5.51
N THR A 20 -15.22 -7.16 4.97
CA THR A 20 -14.84 -6.94 3.57
C THR A 20 -15.93 -7.50 2.67
N THR A 21 -16.57 -6.65 1.87
CA THR A 21 -17.64 -7.07 0.97
C THR A 21 -17.06 -7.91 -0.19
N TRP A 22 -17.90 -8.71 -0.84
CA TRP A 22 -17.48 -9.45 -2.03
C TRP A 22 -16.97 -8.52 -3.14
N LEU A 23 -17.50 -7.29 -3.21
CA LEU A 23 -17.09 -6.26 -4.15
C LEU A 23 -15.68 -5.76 -3.85
N ASP A 24 -15.34 -5.53 -2.57
CA ASP A 24 -14.00 -5.10 -2.17
C ASP A 24 -12.96 -6.14 -2.55
N ARG A 25 -13.26 -7.43 -2.33
CA ARG A 25 -12.41 -8.54 -2.75
C ARG A 25 -12.22 -8.61 -4.26
N LEU A 26 -13.28 -8.33 -5.03
CA LEU A 26 -13.21 -8.30 -6.49
C LEU A 26 -12.32 -7.14 -6.96
N LEU A 27 -12.49 -5.94 -6.39
CA LEU A 27 -11.71 -4.76 -6.71
C LEU A 27 -10.25 -4.91 -6.30
N GLN A 28 -9.98 -5.50 -5.14
CA GLN A 28 -8.63 -5.83 -4.67
C GLN A 28 -7.94 -6.82 -5.64
N ARG A 29 -8.61 -7.93 -5.98
CA ARG A 29 -8.07 -8.91 -6.93
C ARG A 29 -7.81 -8.29 -8.32
N TRP A 30 -8.66 -7.38 -8.75
CA TRP A 30 -8.45 -6.66 -10.01
C TRP A 30 -7.20 -5.78 -9.95
N ARG A 31 -7.02 -5.01 -8.86
CA ARG A 31 -5.79 -4.22 -8.63
C ARG A 31 -4.53 -5.09 -8.66
N ILE A 32 -4.55 -6.18 -7.90
CA ILE A 32 -3.42 -7.12 -7.83
C ILE A 32 -3.11 -7.70 -9.22
N ARG A 33 -4.11 -8.17 -9.97
CA ARG A 33 -3.90 -8.70 -11.32
C ARG A 33 -3.34 -7.67 -12.29
N LEU A 34 -3.73 -6.41 -12.15
CA LEU A 34 -3.16 -5.33 -12.97
C LEU A 34 -1.70 -5.06 -12.59
N ALA A 35 -1.39 -5.03 -11.30
CA ALA A 35 -0.02 -4.87 -10.81
C ALA A 35 0.88 -6.02 -11.30
N LEU A 36 0.43 -7.26 -11.18
CA LEU A 36 1.17 -8.44 -11.64
C LEU A 36 1.51 -8.41 -13.14
N ARG A 37 0.68 -7.78 -13.97
CA ARG A 37 0.96 -7.62 -15.41
C ARG A 37 2.07 -6.61 -15.72
N GLU A 38 2.37 -5.74 -14.77
CA GLU A 38 3.42 -4.72 -14.91
C GLU A 38 4.74 -5.18 -14.28
N LEU A 39 4.70 -6.21 -13.45
CA LEU A 39 5.89 -6.80 -12.86
C LEU A 39 6.60 -7.71 -13.88
N PRO A 40 7.93 -7.67 -13.96
CA PRO A 40 8.71 -8.69 -14.68
C PRO A 40 8.59 -10.04 -13.95
N GLU A 41 9.36 -11.01 -14.38
CA GLU A 41 9.57 -12.21 -13.56
C GLU A 41 10.24 -11.80 -12.23
N VAL A 42 9.48 -11.88 -11.13
CA VAL A 42 9.88 -11.37 -9.81
C VAL A 42 10.27 -12.54 -8.92
N THR A 43 11.46 -12.47 -8.36
CA THR A 43 11.96 -13.47 -7.40
C THR A 43 11.89 -12.97 -5.97
N ASN A 44 12.14 -11.66 -5.74
CA ASN A 44 12.16 -11.08 -4.41
C ASN A 44 11.36 -9.76 -4.38
N LEU A 45 10.17 -9.82 -3.80
CA LEU A 45 9.17 -8.75 -3.77
C LEU A 45 9.12 -8.05 -2.40
N LEU A 46 9.03 -6.73 -2.42
CA LEU A 46 8.57 -5.95 -1.27
C LEU A 46 7.12 -5.51 -1.49
N ASP A 47 6.19 -6.04 -0.69
CA ASP A 47 4.77 -5.67 -0.77
C ASP A 47 4.36 -4.81 0.43
N ILE A 48 4.17 -3.51 0.18
CA ILE A 48 3.77 -2.52 1.20
C ILE A 48 2.26 -2.43 1.22
N GLY A 49 1.65 -2.67 2.38
CA GLY A 49 0.21 -2.85 2.52
C GLY A 49 -0.23 -4.26 2.10
N THR A 50 0.54 -5.27 2.50
CA THR A 50 0.33 -6.66 2.08
C THR A 50 -0.95 -7.29 2.61
N HIS A 51 -1.48 -6.79 3.73
CA HIS A 51 -2.72 -7.18 4.41
C HIS A 51 -2.83 -8.71 4.61
N ASP A 52 -3.38 -9.43 3.63
CA ASP A 52 -3.63 -10.87 3.67
C ASP A 52 -2.61 -11.71 2.86
N GLY A 53 -1.55 -11.10 2.32
CA GLY A 53 -0.53 -11.78 1.52
C GLY A 53 -1.00 -12.29 0.15
N THR A 54 -2.13 -11.82 -0.35
CA THR A 54 -2.67 -12.25 -1.66
C THR A 54 -1.70 -11.95 -2.81
N MET A 55 -0.93 -10.85 -2.73
CA MET A 55 0.09 -10.52 -3.74
C MET A 55 1.12 -11.64 -3.86
N PHE A 56 1.67 -12.13 -2.75
CA PHE A 56 2.64 -13.23 -2.74
C PHE A 56 2.03 -14.54 -3.23
N ARG A 57 0.80 -14.87 -2.81
CA ARG A 57 0.10 -16.08 -3.29
C ARG A 57 -0.11 -16.10 -4.81
N LEU A 58 -0.31 -14.94 -5.41
CA LEU A 58 -0.57 -14.83 -6.85
C LEU A 58 0.70 -14.65 -7.68
N SER A 59 1.73 -14.01 -7.14
CA SER A 59 3.03 -13.84 -7.82
C SER A 59 3.92 -15.08 -7.72
N GLY A 60 3.81 -15.83 -6.62
CA GLY A 60 4.75 -16.89 -6.29
C GLY A 60 6.13 -16.40 -5.87
N ALA A 61 6.31 -15.09 -5.70
CA ALA A 61 7.57 -14.48 -5.30
C ALA A 61 7.87 -14.76 -3.81
N SER A 62 9.14 -14.79 -3.46
CA SER A 62 9.63 -14.66 -2.09
C SER A 62 9.72 -13.17 -1.71
N GLY A 63 10.00 -12.85 -0.44
CA GLY A 63 10.29 -11.47 -0.05
C GLY A 63 9.70 -11.04 1.28
N ILE A 64 9.35 -9.76 1.37
CA ILE A 64 8.81 -9.16 2.58
C ILE A 64 7.47 -8.49 2.29
N GLY A 65 6.46 -8.85 3.09
CA GLY A 65 5.18 -8.13 3.17
C GLY A 65 5.11 -7.33 4.47
N ILE A 66 4.81 -6.04 4.38
CA ILE A 66 4.68 -5.17 5.57
C ILE A 66 3.32 -4.48 5.58
N ASP A 67 2.62 -4.56 6.72
CA ASP A 67 1.29 -3.95 6.90
C ASP A 67 0.99 -3.78 8.40
N PRO A 68 0.52 -2.61 8.86
CA PRO A 68 0.11 -2.42 10.26
C PRO A 68 -1.19 -3.16 10.62
N GLN A 69 -1.95 -3.60 9.62
CA GLN A 69 -3.19 -4.37 9.77
C GLN A 69 -3.04 -5.80 9.21
N LEU A 70 -1.86 -6.37 9.41
CA LEU A 70 -1.56 -7.71 8.94
C LEU A 70 -2.55 -8.72 9.54
N VAL A 71 -3.11 -9.58 8.69
CA VAL A 71 -3.96 -10.68 9.16
C VAL A 71 -3.11 -11.67 9.96
N ASP A 72 -3.62 -12.11 11.12
CA ASP A 72 -2.92 -13.02 12.00
C ASP A 72 -2.54 -14.34 11.31
N ALA A 73 -1.40 -14.91 11.74
CA ALA A 73 -0.91 -16.22 11.32
C ALA A 73 -0.71 -16.40 9.79
N LEU A 74 -0.25 -15.36 9.08
CA LEU A 74 0.17 -15.50 7.69
C LEU A 74 1.52 -16.24 7.63
N GLU A 75 1.50 -17.41 6.97
CA GLU A 75 2.71 -18.16 6.67
C GLU A 75 2.73 -18.52 5.18
N LEU A 76 3.77 -18.07 4.48
CA LEU A 76 4.05 -18.50 3.10
C LEU A 76 5.54 -18.81 2.95
N PRO A 77 5.89 -19.90 2.28
CA PRO A 77 7.29 -20.27 2.06
C PRO A 77 8.07 -19.12 1.39
N GLY A 78 9.21 -18.75 1.97
CA GLY A 78 10.08 -17.70 1.42
C GLY A 78 9.57 -16.27 1.63
N VAL A 79 8.49 -16.04 2.37
CA VAL A 79 7.94 -14.71 2.67
C VAL A 79 8.04 -14.42 4.16
N THR A 80 8.57 -13.25 4.49
CA THR A 80 8.55 -12.70 5.85
C THR A 80 7.44 -11.64 5.94
N PHE A 81 6.52 -11.82 6.87
CA PHE A 81 5.48 -10.84 7.15
C PHE A 81 5.85 -10.00 8.36
N VAL A 82 5.73 -8.68 8.21
CA VAL A 82 6.07 -7.67 9.24
C VAL A 82 4.80 -6.90 9.59
N ASN A 83 4.39 -6.96 10.86
CA ASN A 83 3.31 -6.11 11.35
C ASN A 83 3.91 -4.74 11.72
N GLY A 84 3.64 -3.72 10.92
CA GLY A 84 4.20 -2.39 11.12
C GLY A 84 4.09 -1.49 9.90
N PHE A 85 4.65 -0.29 10.03
CA PHE A 85 4.67 0.75 9.01
C PHE A 85 5.96 0.77 8.21
N PHE A 86 5.85 0.84 6.89
CA PHE A 86 7.00 1.09 6.02
C PHE A 86 7.37 2.58 6.06
N PRO A 87 8.67 2.94 6.09
CA PRO A 87 9.83 2.06 6.22
C PRO A 87 10.28 1.82 7.66
N ALA A 88 9.62 2.40 8.66
CA ALA A 88 10.09 2.47 10.04
C ALA A 88 10.29 1.10 10.69
N ASP A 89 9.37 0.17 10.43
CA ASP A 89 9.38 -1.16 11.05
C ASP A 89 9.98 -2.23 10.13
N LEU A 90 10.51 -1.83 8.96
CA LEU A 90 11.19 -2.79 8.08
C LEU A 90 12.48 -3.31 8.75
N PRO A 91 12.71 -4.63 8.77
CA PRO A 91 13.97 -5.17 9.27
C PRO A 91 15.17 -4.58 8.55
N ALA A 92 16.31 -4.46 9.26
CA ALA A 92 17.54 -3.99 8.66
C ALA A 92 17.96 -4.88 7.48
N MET A 93 18.11 -4.28 6.31
CA MET A 93 18.45 -4.97 5.07
C MET A 93 19.88 -4.65 4.63
N PRO A 94 20.60 -5.62 4.06
CA PRO A 94 22.01 -5.44 3.67
C PRO A 94 22.21 -4.56 2.42
N GLY A 95 21.16 -4.00 1.83
CA GLY A 95 21.20 -3.18 0.62
C GLY A 95 20.19 -3.58 -0.43
N ALA A 96 20.48 -3.30 -1.69
CA ALA A 96 19.58 -3.60 -2.81
C ALA A 96 19.30 -5.10 -2.92
N THR A 97 18.06 -5.49 -2.64
CA THR A 97 17.64 -6.88 -2.49
C THR A 97 16.41 -7.19 -3.33
N PHE A 98 15.48 -6.23 -3.46
CA PHE A 98 14.21 -6.46 -4.13
C PHE A 98 14.31 -6.16 -5.62
N ASP A 99 13.80 -7.05 -6.45
CA ASP A 99 13.67 -6.86 -7.89
C ASP A 99 12.32 -6.23 -8.28
N ALA A 100 11.38 -6.17 -7.34
CA ALA A 100 10.15 -5.39 -7.47
C ALA A 100 9.64 -4.92 -6.10
N ALA A 101 8.81 -3.85 -6.13
CA ALA A 101 8.00 -3.44 -4.99
C ALA A 101 6.57 -3.09 -5.42
N THR A 102 5.61 -3.31 -4.53
CA THR A 102 4.21 -2.95 -4.72
C THR A 102 3.68 -2.15 -3.53
N ALA A 103 2.81 -1.15 -3.80
CA ALA A 103 2.01 -0.46 -2.78
C ALA A 103 0.63 -0.15 -3.38
N LEU A 104 -0.33 -1.03 -3.12
CA LEU A 104 -1.63 -1.00 -3.78
C LEU A 104 -2.71 -0.42 -2.86
N ALA A 105 -3.12 0.83 -3.13
CA ALA A 105 -4.04 1.61 -2.31
C ALA A 105 -3.49 1.84 -0.88
N VAL A 106 -2.25 2.31 -0.81
CA VAL A 106 -1.53 2.61 0.43
C VAL A 106 -1.03 4.05 0.46
N ALA A 107 -0.44 4.53 -0.65
CA ALA A 107 0.24 5.83 -0.70
C ALA A 107 -0.68 7.02 -0.36
N GLU A 108 -1.98 6.90 -0.59
CA GLU A 108 -2.98 7.91 -0.21
C GLU A 108 -3.17 8.09 1.28
N HIS A 109 -2.73 7.12 2.08
CA HIS A 109 -2.79 7.15 3.56
C HIS A 109 -1.48 7.64 4.18
N VAL A 110 -0.47 7.87 3.37
CA VAL A 110 0.88 8.28 3.80
C VAL A 110 1.02 9.80 3.67
N PRO A 111 1.47 10.51 4.71
CA PRO A 111 1.77 11.94 4.61
C PRO A 111 2.78 12.24 3.50
N GLU A 112 2.60 13.34 2.76
CA GLU A 112 3.47 13.68 1.62
C GLU A 112 4.96 13.70 2.00
N ALA A 113 5.32 14.24 3.17
CA ALA A 113 6.71 14.26 3.65
C ALA A 113 7.31 12.87 3.88
N GLU A 114 6.50 11.88 4.20
CA GLU A 114 6.94 10.49 4.36
C GLU A 114 7.11 9.80 3.01
N LEU A 115 6.29 10.14 2.00
CA LEU A 115 6.44 9.62 0.65
C LEU A 115 7.80 9.99 0.01
N ASP A 116 8.33 11.18 0.31
CA ASP A 116 9.70 11.57 -0.12
C ASP A 116 10.75 10.64 0.49
N THR A 117 10.56 10.24 1.75
CA THR A 117 11.39 9.23 2.42
C THR A 117 11.27 7.87 1.74
N TRP A 118 10.04 7.47 1.35
CA TRP A 118 9.82 6.21 0.63
C TRP A 118 10.63 6.13 -0.65
N ALA A 119 10.66 7.19 -1.46
CA ALA A 119 11.39 7.20 -2.72
C ALA A 119 12.89 6.93 -2.51
N THR A 120 13.47 7.54 -1.48
CA THR A 120 14.89 7.35 -1.14
C THR A 120 15.16 5.95 -0.58
N VAL A 121 14.33 5.48 0.34
CA VAL A 121 14.50 4.16 0.96
C VAL A 121 14.31 3.05 -0.07
N LEU A 122 13.26 3.12 -0.89
CA LEU A 122 13.00 2.15 -1.95
C LEU A 122 14.15 2.11 -2.97
N ALA A 123 14.69 3.26 -3.36
CA ALA A 123 15.83 3.30 -4.28
C ALA A 123 17.07 2.56 -3.73
N ARG A 124 17.27 2.56 -2.40
CA ARG A 124 18.36 1.80 -1.75
C ARG A 124 18.07 0.30 -1.61
N LEU A 125 16.81 -0.06 -1.45
CA LEU A 125 16.40 -1.44 -1.23
C LEU A 125 16.18 -2.22 -2.53
N MET A 126 15.92 -1.53 -3.63
CA MET A 126 15.62 -2.15 -4.93
C MET A 126 16.85 -2.21 -5.81
N THR A 127 16.97 -3.28 -6.57
CA THR A 127 18.03 -3.46 -7.55
C THR A 127 17.91 -2.47 -8.72
N PRO A 128 18.98 -2.16 -9.48
CA PRO A 128 18.87 -1.39 -10.71
C PRO A 128 17.87 -1.99 -11.68
N ASN A 129 17.05 -1.14 -12.30
CA ASN A 129 15.93 -1.50 -13.19
C ASN A 129 14.75 -2.24 -12.51
N ALA A 130 14.77 -2.39 -11.18
CA ALA A 130 13.63 -2.91 -10.43
C ALA A 130 12.38 -2.05 -10.64
N VAL A 131 11.21 -2.67 -10.56
CA VAL A 131 9.93 -2.04 -10.85
C VAL A 131 9.14 -1.80 -9.58
N LEU A 132 8.69 -0.56 -9.40
CA LEU A 132 7.73 -0.17 -8.35
C LEU A 132 6.35 0.03 -8.98
N VAL A 133 5.35 -0.69 -8.49
CA VAL A 133 3.96 -0.53 -8.92
C VAL A 133 3.13 0.05 -7.77
N LEU A 134 2.51 1.20 -8.04
CA LEU A 134 1.61 1.87 -7.11
C LEU A 134 0.20 1.95 -7.68
N THR A 135 -0.81 1.77 -6.83
CA THR A 135 -2.17 2.18 -7.17
C THR A 135 -2.71 3.13 -6.12
N VAL A 136 -3.40 4.16 -6.58
CA VAL A 136 -4.04 5.16 -5.71
C VAL A 136 -5.42 5.52 -6.25
N PRO A 137 -6.41 5.85 -5.41
CA PRO A 137 -7.72 6.30 -5.86
C PRO A 137 -7.62 7.64 -6.59
N ALA A 138 -8.54 7.85 -7.53
CA ALA A 138 -8.75 9.17 -8.10
C ALA A 138 -9.51 10.06 -7.09
N PRO A 139 -9.28 11.39 -7.07
CA PRO A 139 -9.98 12.29 -6.16
C PRO A 139 -11.52 12.24 -6.28
N ALA A 140 -12.04 11.82 -7.43
CA ALA A 140 -13.47 11.64 -7.66
C ALA A 140 -14.09 10.47 -6.86
N VAL A 141 -13.29 9.54 -6.35
CA VAL A 141 -13.78 8.39 -5.55
C VAL A 141 -14.46 8.87 -4.28
N ASP A 142 -13.90 9.89 -3.62
CA ASP A 142 -14.46 10.44 -2.38
C ASP A 142 -15.86 11.03 -2.60
N VAL A 143 -16.05 11.70 -3.73
CA VAL A 143 -17.36 12.27 -4.11
C VAL A 143 -18.37 11.16 -4.39
N ILE A 144 -17.97 10.14 -5.15
CA ILE A 144 -18.84 9.02 -5.49
C ILE A 144 -19.18 8.21 -4.24
N LEU A 145 -18.20 7.96 -3.37
CA LEU A 145 -18.43 7.25 -2.11
C LEU A 145 -19.39 8.01 -1.22
N HIS A 146 -19.24 9.34 -1.08
CA HIS A 146 -20.19 10.19 -0.35
C HIS A 146 -21.62 10.10 -0.91
N VAL A 147 -21.76 10.09 -2.23
CA VAL A 147 -23.08 9.94 -2.87
C VAL A 147 -23.66 8.56 -2.61
N LEU A 148 -22.87 7.50 -2.74
CA LEU A 148 -23.32 6.12 -2.50
C LEU A 148 -23.69 5.87 -1.03
N MET A 149 -22.94 6.44 -0.08
CA MET A 149 -23.26 6.41 1.35
C MET A 149 -24.56 7.17 1.64
N ARG A 150 -24.77 8.33 1.01
CA ARG A 150 -26.00 9.13 1.17
C ARG A 150 -27.21 8.41 0.60
N LEU A 151 -27.03 7.57 -0.39
CA LEU A 151 -28.08 6.72 -0.98
C LEU A 151 -28.24 5.37 -0.25
N HIS A 152 -27.53 5.13 0.87
CA HIS A 152 -27.52 3.89 1.64
C HIS A 152 -27.18 2.63 0.82
N LEU A 153 -26.49 2.80 -0.32
CA LEU A 153 -26.08 1.70 -1.19
C LEU A 153 -24.77 1.04 -0.74
N VAL A 154 -24.01 1.70 0.13
CA VAL A 154 -22.78 1.19 0.76
C VAL A 154 -22.86 1.49 2.25
N ALA A 155 -22.88 0.45 3.08
CA ALA A 155 -22.88 0.56 4.53
C ALA A 155 -21.43 0.37 5.05
N GLY A 156 -20.99 1.25 5.97
CA GLY A 156 -19.86 0.97 6.86
C GLY A 156 -18.47 1.23 6.35
N MET A 157 -18.26 1.94 5.23
CA MET A 157 -16.95 2.50 4.94
C MET A 157 -16.81 3.82 5.70
N GLU A 158 -16.00 3.81 6.76
CA GLU A 158 -15.55 5.07 7.36
C GLU A 158 -14.85 5.86 6.28
N ALA A 159 -15.32 7.10 6.06
CA ALA A 159 -14.62 8.08 5.23
C ALA A 159 -13.33 8.48 5.98
N HIS A 160 -12.34 7.57 6.00
CA HIS A 160 -11.05 7.85 6.55
C HIS A 160 -10.42 8.97 5.72
N GLN A 161 -10.10 10.02 6.38
CA GLN A 161 -9.48 11.25 5.98
C GLN A 161 -8.49 11.06 4.83
N HIS A 162 -8.99 11.09 3.59
CA HIS A 162 -8.13 11.32 2.45
C HIS A 162 -7.73 12.79 2.53
N HIS A 163 -6.52 13.08 2.97
CA HIS A 163 -5.97 14.42 3.16
C HIS A 163 -5.73 15.15 1.81
N GLY A 164 -6.69 15.08 0.90
CA GLY A 164 -6.59 15.75 -0.40
C GLY A 164 -5.45 15.21 -1.26
N PHE A 165 -5.08 13.94 -1.10
CA PHE A 165 -4.01 13.30 -1.85
C PHE A 165 -4.19 13.49 -3.37
N ARG A 166 -3.14 13.97 -4.01
CA ARG A 166 -3.11 14.22 -5.45
C ARG A 166 -2.29 13.14 -6.15
N PRO A 167 -2.90 12.25 -6.94
CA PRO A 167 -2.16 11.15 -7.60
C PRO A 167 -0.92 11.58 -8.38
N HIS A 168 -0.95 12.77 -9.01
CA HIS A 168 0.20 13.29 -9.74
C HIS A 168 1.39 13.70 -8.85
N TYR A 169 1.20 13.82 -7.53
CA TYR A 169 2.29 14.06 -6.60
C TYR A 169 3.32 12.92 -6.63
N LEU A 170 2.88 11.69 -6.92
CA LEU A 170 3.78 10.55 -7.11
C LEU A 170 4.82 10.79 -8.23
N ASP A 171 4.50 11.58 -9.23
CA ASP A 171 5.45 11.96 -10.29
C ASP A 171 6.58 12.87 -9.79
N THR A 172 6.31 13.63 -8.72
CA THR A 172 7.32 14.47 -8.06
C THR A 172 8.19 13.65 -7.11
N VAL A 173 7.54 12.79 -6.33
CA VAL A 173 8.21 11.92 -5.35
C VAL A 173 9.14 10.92 -6.05
N PHE A 174 8.62 10.21 -7.06
CA PHE A 174 9.38 9.20 -7.80
C PHE A 174 9.92 9.79 -9.11
N ALA A 175 10.84 10.75 -8.98
CA ALA A 175 11.44 11.48 -10.09
C ALA A 175 12.95 11.20 -10.24
N ALA A 176 13.53 11.70 -11.34
CA ALA A 176 14.96 11.66 -11.56
C ALA A 176 15.74 12.36 -10.40
N PRO A 177 16.97 11.93 -10.09
CA PRO A 177 17.73 10.92 -10.82
C PRO A 177 17.43 9.45 -10.44
N LEU A 178 16.74 9.20 -9.33
CA LEU A 178 16.55 7.85 -8.77
C LEU A 178 15.50 7.02 -9.50
N TRP A 179 14.49 7.69 -10.06
CA TRP A 179 13.32 7.03 -10.61
C TRP A 179 12.96 7.53 -12.01
N ARG A 180 12.35 6.66 -12.80
CA ARG A 180 11.76 6.97 -14.10
C ARG A 180 10.35 6.39 -14.16
N ARG A 181 9.34 7.23 -14.44
CA ARG A 181 8.00 6.72 -14.70
C ARG A 181 7.95 6.00 -16.04
N ARG A 182 7.64 4.70 -16.03
CA ARG A 182 7.44 3.86 -17.22
C ARG A 182 6.01 3.95 -17.72
N LYS A 183 5.04 4.03 -16.79
CA LYS A 183 3.62 3.97 -17.13
C LYS A 183 2.76 4.71 -16.13
N HIS A 184 1.69 5.32 -16.63
CA HIS A 184 0.56 5.80 -15.85
C HIS A 184 -0.72 5.43 -16.58
N ARG A 185 -1.68 4.84 -15.88
CA ARG A 185 -2.95 4.39 -16.43
C ARG A 185 -4.08 4.60 -15.42
N ARG A 186 -5.25 5.00 -15.91
CA ARG A 186 -6.50 4.94 -15.15
C ARG A 186 -7.20 3.60 -15.38
N PHE A 187 -7.88 3.09 -14.35
CA PHE A 187 -8.65 1.85 -14.42
C PHE A 187 -9.85 1.92 -13.48
N GLN A 188 -10.69 0.86 -13.44
CA GLN A 188 -11.95 0.86 -12.67
C GLN A 188 -12.79 2.10 -12.99
N LEU A 189 -13.13 2.28 -14.29
CA LEU A 189 -13.89 3.44 -14.80
C LEU A 189 -13.23 4.81 -14.50
N GLY A 190 -11.92 4.85 -14.36
CA GLY A 190 -11.17 6.07 -14.06
C GLY A 190 -11.08 6.41 -12.58
N LEU A 191 -11.62 5.57 -11.70
CA LEU A 191 -11.66 5.78 -10.26
C LEU A 191 -10.33 5.44 -9.56
N ASN A 192 -9.41 4.77 -10.26
CA ASN A 192 -8.10 4.45 -9.74
C ASN A 192 -7.01 4.73 -10.76
N HIS A 193 -5.84 5.09 -10.26
CA HIS A 193 -4.62 5.29 -11.02
C HIS A 193 -3.65 4.14 -10.73
N LEU A 194 -3.01 3.65 -11.78
CA LEU A 194 -1.87 2.75 -11.71
C LEU A 194 -0.63 3.51 -12.18
N TYR A 195 0.39 3.53 -11.37
CA TYR A 195 1.71 4.06 -11.69
C TYR A 195 2.74 2.95 -11.69
N VAL A 196 3.64 2.98 -12.65
CA VAL A 196 4.79 2.07 -12.74
C VAL A 196 6.04 2.92 -12.85
N PHE A 197 6.90 2.81 -11.86
CA PHE A 197 8.20 3.44 -11.84
C PHE A 197 9.30 2.41 -11.95
N GLU A 198 10.41 2.79 -12.52
CA GLU A 198 11.61 1.99 -12.62
C GLU A 198 12.74 2.68 -11.86
N ARG A 199 13.43 1.92 -11.03
CA ARG A 199 14.63 2.38 -10.34
C ARG A 199 15.75 2.55 -11.35
N MET A 200 16.28 3.76 -11.45
CA MET A 200 17.42 4.05 -12.34
C MET A 200 18.71 3.44 -11.79
N ALA A 201 19.58 3.00 -12.68
CA ALA A 201 20.94 2.65 -12.28
C ALA A 201 21.69 3.92 -11.83
N ASP A 202 22.59 3.77 -10.85
CA ASP A 202 23.46 4.84 -10.38
C ASP A 202 24.46 5.24 -11.45
#